data_d8ec6fec93ba6878348afe2be3967693
#
_entry.id   d8ec6fec93ba6878348afe2be3967693
#
_cell.length_a   1.000
_cell.length_b   1.000
_cell.length_c   1.000
_cell.angle_alpha   90.00
_cell.angle_beta   90.00
_cell.angle_gamma   90.00
#
_symmetry.space_group_name_H-M   'P 1'
#
loop_
_entity.id
_entity.type
_entity.pdbx_description
1 polymer ?
#
loop_
_entity_poly.entity_id
_entity_poly.type
_entity_poly.pdbx_seq_one_letter_code
_entity_poly.pdbx_strand_id
1 'polypeptide(L)'
;MINPKPFDSDELYDNCSSDPKQVTCICGKVAFSIFNGRVRKARECACNDCYQHMKWCRAVGGPDVPPIPHGGYWDNDIQLDRGEENLMVVMLRESGRSRRLVAKCCHSTLLIDHPSYKGIQFLLFENACKIPWDNDLDPPTVTRLPSDRIFMKDWDGSRGELPEFIGDPERVVERAGLPFTHKT
;
A
#
# COMPACT_ATOMS: atom_id res chain seq x y z
N MET A 1 8.68 -33.73 17.58
CA MET A 1 7.97 -32.46 17.52
C MET A 1 8.99 -31.40 17.15
N ILE A 2 8.94 -30.90 15.92
CA ILE A 2 9.83 -29.85 15.43
C ILE A 2 9.13 -28.55 15.79
N ASN A 3 9.67 -27.81 16.76
CA ASN A 3 9.22 -26.48 17.10
C ASN A 3 9.54 -25.57 15.89
N PRO A 4 8.56 -24.99 15.17
CA PRO A 4 8.89 -24.04 14.14
C PRO A 4 9.58 -22.85 14.80
N LYS A 5 10.75 -22.46 14.30
CA LYS A 5 11.38 -21.20 14.70
C LYS A 5 10.39 -20.06 14.49
N PRO A 6 10.30 -19.09 15.40
CA PRO A 6 9.52 -17.88 15.16
C PRO A 6 10.03 -17.24 13.87
N PHE A 7 9.09 -16.88 13.02
CA PHE A 7 9.32 -16.25 11.73
C PHE A 7 9.99 -14.88 11.96
N ASP A 8 11.28 -14.81 11.67
CA ASP A 8 12.03 -13.57 11.76
C ASP A 8 11.72 -12.73 10.51
N SER A 9 10.86 -11.73 10.66
CA SER A 9 10.44 -10.85 9.57
C SER A 9 11.62 -10.06 8.96
N ASP A 10 12.70 -9.92 9.67
CA ASP A 10 13.86 -9.14 9.21
C ASP A 10 14.73 -9.93 8.22
N GLU A 11 14.80 -11.26 8.32
CA GLU A 11 15.57 -12.08 7.38
C GLU A 11 14.99 -12.15 5.96
N LEU A 12 13.67 -11.93 5.79
CA LEU A 12 13.01 -11.96 4.47
C LEU A 12 13.23 -10.69 3.64
N TYR A 13 13.69 -9.62 4.24
CA TYR A 13 13.80 -8.31 3.59
C TYR A 13 15.23 -7.97 3.13
N ASP A 14 16.23 -8.75 3.52
CA ASP A 14 17.63 -8.44 3.23
C ASP A 14 18.11 -8.85 1.82
N ASN A 15 17.33 -9.61 1.06
CA ASN A 15 17.67 -10.04 -0.30
C ASN A 15 17.09 -9.15 -1.40
N CYS A 16 16.91 -7.85 -1.14
CA CYS A 16 16.52 -6.91 -2.19
C CYS A 16 17.68 -6.65 -3.15
N SER A 17 17.45 -6.90 -4.44
CA SER A 17 18.33 -6.44 -5.53
C SER A 17 18.67 -4.96 -5.36
N SER A 18 19.94 -4.59 -5.58
CA SER A 18 20.39 -3.19 -5.57
C SER A 18 19.85 -2.37 -6.75
N ASP A 19 19.23 -3.03 -7.73
CA ASP A 19 18.70 -2.38 -8.92
C ASP A 19 17.44 -1.56 -8.62
N PRO A 20 17.30 -0.37 -9.23
CA PRO A 20 16.10 0.44 -9.08
C PRO A 20 14.85 -0.31 -9.51
N LYS A 21 13.80 -0.25 -8.68
CA LYS A 21 12.50 -0.87 -8.98
C LYS A 21 11.55 0.15 -9.56
N GLN A 22 11.08 -0.11 -10.77
CA GLN A 22 10.14 0.80 -11.42
C GLN A 22 8.70 0.47 -11.05
N VAL A 23 8.00 1.45 -10.51
CA VAL A 23 6.56 1.42 -10.26
C VAL A 23 5.84 2.17 -11.35
N THR A 24 4.75 1.62 -11.89
CA THR A 24 3.95 2.28 -12.91
C THR A 24 2.47 2.35 -12.51
N CYS A 25 1.78 3.36 -13.00
CA CYS A 25 0.32 3.36 -12.98
C CYS A 25 -0.21 2.21 -13.86
N ILE A 26 -1.47 1.81 -13.66
CA ILE A 26 -2.05 0.65 -14.37
C ILE A 26 -1.94 0.78 -15.90
N CYS A 27 -2.13 1.97 -16.46
CA CYS A 27 -2.02 2.19 -17.90
C CYS A 27 -0.58 2.45 -18.40
N GLY A 28 0.41 2.55 -17.50
CA GLY A 28 1.82 2.71 -17.84
C GLY A 28 2.26 4.13 -18.22
N LYS A 29 1.38 5.14 -18.25
CA LYS A 29 1.73 6.52 -18.63
C LYS A 29 2.59 7.24 -17.60
N VAL A 30 2.43 6.91 -16.33
CA VAL A 30 3.24 7.42 -15.22
C VAL A 30 4.15 6.33 -14.72
N ALA A 31 5.42 6.63 -14.50
CA ALA A 31 6.38 5.73 -13.88
C ALA A 31 7.33 6.48 -12.96
N PHE A 32 7.77 5.83 -11.92
CA PHE A 32 8.87 6.27 -11.08
C PHE A 32 9.72 5.08 -10.62
N SER A 33 10.99 5.32 -10.42
CA SER A 33 11.96 4.36 -9.92
C SER A 33 12.16 4.54 -8.42
N ILE A 34 12.24 3.44 -7.68
CA ILE A 34 12.62 3.38 -6.28
C ILE A 34 14.05 2.88 -6.23
N PHE A 35 14.97 3.73 -5.78
CA PHE A 35 16.33 3.33 -5.46
C PHE A 35 16.31 2.71 -4.05
N ASN A 36 17.19 1.83 -3.70
CA ASN A 36 17.08 1.09 -2.43
C ASN A 36 15.71 0.41 -2.22
N GLY A 37 15.23 -0.34 -3.20
CA GLY A 37 13.89 -0.94 -3.24
C GLY A 37 13.52 -1.82 -2.04
N ARG A 38 13.86 -1.40 -0.82
CA ARG A 38 13.59 -2.08 0.43
C ARG A 38 12.17 -1.76 0.92
N VAL A 39 11.36 -2.79 1.05
CA VAL A 39 10.09 -2.71 1.79
C VAL A 39 10.40 -2.94 3.26
N ARG A 40 10.21 -1.93 4.06
CA ARG A 40 10.44 -2.02 5.51
C ARG A 40 9.36 -2.78 6.23
N LYS A 41 8.13 -2.71 5.74
CA LYS A 41 6.98 -3.36 6.33
C LYS A 41 5.86 -3.51 5.32
N ALA A 42 5.27 -4.69 5.24
CA ALA A 42 4.02 -4.93 4.54
C ALA A 42 2.88 -5.06 5.55
N ARG A 43 1.68 -4.55 5.22
CA ARG A 43 0.51 -4.65 6.10
C ARG A 43 -0.81 -4.59 5.36
N GLU A 44 -1.81 -5.16 5.99
CA GLU A 44 -3.19 -4.96 5.62
C GLU A 44 -3.82 -3.85 6.47
N CYS A 45 -4.59 -2.97 5.82
CA CYS A 45 -5.15 -1.80 6.48
C CYS A 45 -6.66 -1.74 6.29
N ALA A 46 -7.42 -2.02 7.33
CA ALA A 46 -8.87 -1.96 7.31
C ALA A 46 -9.44 -0.54 7.52
N CYS A 47 -8.61 0.52 7.65
CA CYS A 47 -9.12 1.85 7.96
C CYS A 47 -10.05 2.40 6.87
N ASN A 48 -11.06 3.15 7.31
CA ASN A 48 -12.04 3.77 6.43
C ASN A 48 -11.40 4.74 5.40
N ASP A 49 -10.35 5.46 5.77
CA ASP A 49 -9.68 6.39 4.87
C ASP A 49 -9.05 5.69 3.65
N CYS A 50 -8.37 4.57 3.85
CA CYS A 50 -7.78 3.80 2.75
C CYS A 50 -8.86 3.20 1.86
N TYR A 51 -9.88 2.60 2.45
CA TYR A 51 -10.98 1.99 1.70
C TYR A 51 -11.79 3.02 0.91
N GLN A 52 -12.15 4.15 1.50
CA GLN A 52 -12.88 5.23 0.83
C GLN A 52 -12.09 5.82 -0.33
N HIS A 53 -10.78 5.98 -0.16
CA HIS A 53 -9.94 6.46 -1.24
C HIS A 53 -9.95 5.51 -2.43
N MET A 54 -9.81 4.20 -2.20
CA MET A 54 -9.87 3.22 -3.28
C MET A 54 -11.24 3.17 -3.94
N LYS A 55 -12.33 3.27 -3.15
CA LYS A 55 -13.69 3.40 -3.71
C LYS A 55 -13.83 4.62 -4.60
N TRP A 56 -13.28 5.76 -4.19
CA TRP A 56 -13.27 6.96 -5.02
C TRP A 56 -12.50 6.72 -6.33
N CYS A 57 -11.29 6.17 -6.26
CA CYS A 57 -10.51 5.83 -7.46
C CYS A 57 -11.31 4.94 -8.40
N ARG A 58 -11.96 3.89 -7.88
CA ARG A 58 -12.79 2.98 -8.68
C ARG A 58 -13.99 3.68 -9.32
N ALA A 59 -14.67 4.55 -8.58
CA ALA A 59 -15.84 5.28 -9.07
C ALA A 59 -15.51 6.21 -10.25
N VAL A 60 -14.26 6.68 -10.36
CA VAL A 60 -13.78 7.53 -11.47
C VAL A 60 -13.02 6.74 -12.55
N GLY A 61 -13.10 5.41 -12.54
CA GLY A 61 -12.52 4.54 -13.57
C GLY A 61 -11.15 3.96 -13.22
N GLY A 62 -10.75 4.02 -11.97
CA GLY A 62 -9.52 3.44 -11.45
C GLY A 62 -9.60 1.93 -11.15
N PRO A 63 -8.55 1.38 -10.53
CA PRO A 63 -8.43 -0.03 -10.18
C PRO A 63 -9.56 -0.55 -9.28
N ASP A 64 -9.75 -1.87 -9.27
CA ASP A 64 -10.68 -2.54 -8.38
C ASP A 64 -10.29 -2.37 -6.91
N VAL A 65 -11.31 -2.38 -6.04
CA VAL A 65 -11.13 -2.20 -4.60
C VAL A 65 -11.02 -3.58 -3.94
N PRO A 66 -9.89 -3.91 -3.32
CA PRO A 66 -9.80 -5.15 -2.55
C PRO A 66 -10.63 -5.04 -1.27
N PRO A 67 -11.11 -6.16 -0.71
CA PRO A 67 -11.83 -6.16 0.57
C PRO A 67 -11.02 -5.48 1.68
N ILE A 68 -9.74 -5.79 1.78
CA ILE A 68 -8.79 -5.12 2.66
C ILE A 68 -7.55 -4.67 1.87
N PRO A 69 -7.21 -3.38 1.87
CA PRO A 69 -6.01 -2.89 1.21
C PRO A 69 -4.74 -3.50 1.80
N HIS A 70 -3.92 -4.10 0.95
CA HIS A 70 -2.59 -4.61 1.30
C HIS A 70 -1.52 -3.73 0.66
N GLY A 71 -0.50 -3.34 1.43
CA GLY A 71 0.55 -2.48 0.91
C GLY A 71 1.84 -2.53 1.70
N GLY A 72 2.89 -2.03 1.08
CA GLY A 72 4.24 -1.95 1.64
C GLY A 72 4.68 -0.51 1.90
N TYR A 73 5.43 -0.32 2.98
CA TYR A 73 6.16 0.91 3.27
C TYR A 73 7.54 0.82 2.65
N TRP A 74 7.82 1.72 1.71
CA TRP A 74 9.06 1.79 0.95
C TRP A 74 9.89 2.99 1.39
N ASP A 75 11.21 2.89 1.32
CA ASP A 75 12.09 4.02 1.57
C ASP A 75 11.83 5.14 0.57
N ASN A 76 11.87 6.39 1.05
CA ASN A 76 11.60 7.57 0.23
C ASN A 76 12.83 8.00 -0.57
N ASP A 77 13.31 7.09 -1.43
CA ASP A 77 14.39 7.33 -2.38
C ASP A 77 13.85 7.04 -3.78
N ILE A 78 13.16 8.04 -4.34
CA ILE A 78 12.40 7.89 -5.57
C ILE A 78 12.76 8.96 -6.60
N GLN A 79 12.69 8.60 -7.88
CA GLN A 79 12.80 9.52 -9.01
C GLN A 79 11.63 9.32 -9.95
N LEU A 80 11.00 10.40 -10.36
CA LEU A 80 9.97 10.37 -11.41
C LEU A 80 10.66 10.14 -12.77
N ASP A 81 10.27 9.07 -13.45
CA ASP A 81 10.83 8.72 -14.76
C ASP A 81 10.06 9.37 -15.91
N ARG A 82 8.72 9.42 -15.80
CA ARG A 82 7.83 10.00 -16.81
C ARG A 82 6.43 10.28 -16.28
N GLY A 83 5.72 11.16 -16.97
CA GLY A 83 4.27 11.40 -16.79
C GLY A 83 3.94 12.42 -15.71
N GLU A 84 4.79 13.42 -15.46
CA GLU A 84 4.57 14.48 -14.48
C GLU A 84 3.22 15.20 -14.70
N GLU A 85 2.89 15.48 -15.95
CA GLU A 85 1.63 16.15 -16.36
C GLU A 85 0.37 15.33 -15.99
N ASN A 86 0.53 14.02 -15.78
CA ASN A 86 -0.52 13.11 -15.39
C ASN A 86 -0.62 12.91 -13.86
N LEU A 87 0.11 13.69 -13.07
CA LEU A 87 0.06 13.56 -11.61
C LEU A 87 -0.94 14.53 -10.98
N MET A 88 -1.61 14.07 -9.93
CA MET A 88 -2.40 14.90 -9.04
C MET A 88 -2.27 14.44 -7.59
N VAL A 89 -2.37 15.39 -6.66
CA VAL A 89 -2.43 15.09 -5.23
C VAL A 89 -3.88 15.11 -4.77
N VAL A 90 -4.29 14.04 -4.10
CA VAL A 90 -5.66 13.86 -3.58
C VAL A 90 -5.62 13.78 -2.06
N MET A 91 -6.51 14.52 -1.42
CA MET A 91 -6.86 14.38 -0.02
C MET A 91 -8.36 14.13 0.09
N LEU A 92 -8.77 13.22 0.96
CA LEU A 92 -10.21 12.88 1.11
C LEU A 92 -11.02 14.02 1.74
N ARG A 93 -10.37 14.92 2.45
CA ARG A 93 -10.96 16.06 3.12
C ARG A 93 -9.91 17.15 3.32
N GLU A 94 -10.34 18.39 3.48
CA GLU A 94 -9.46 19.55 3.66
C GLU A 94 -8.47 19.38 4.83
N SER A 95 -8.94 18.83 5.94
CA SER A 95 -8.10 18.52 7.11
C SER A 95 -7.42 17.14 7.06
N GLY A 96 -7.45 16.48 5.90
CA GLY A 96 -6.88 15.14 5.72
C GLY A 96 -5.38 15.12 5.98
N ARG A 97 -4.93 14.12 6.72
CA ARG A 97 -3.49 13.96 7.03
C ARG A 97 -2.74 13.24 5.93
N SER A 98 -3.37 12.30 5.26
CA SER A 98 -2.76 11.55 4.16
C SER A 98 -2.89 12.29 2.85
N ARG A 99 -1.76 12.45 2.16
CA ARG A 99 -1.68 12.93 0.79
C ARG A 99 -1.45 11.74 -0.13
N ARG A 100 -2.18 11.67 -1.21
CA ARG A 100 -2.12 10.56 -2.14
C ARG A 100 -1.76 11.08 -3.51
N LEU A 101 -0.66 10.57 -4.07
CA LEU A 101 -0.29 10.85 -5.45
C LEU A 101 -1.04 9.89 -6.37
N VAL A 102 -1.83 10.42 -7.26
CA VAL A 102 -2.72 9.67 -8.15
C VAL A 102 -2.42 10.03 -9.59
N ALA A 103 -2.43 9.04 -10.46
CA ALA A 103 -2.32 9.25 -11.90
C ALA A 103 -3.67 9.66 -12.49
N LYS A 104 -3.76 10.86 -13.10
CA LYS A 104 -4.99 11.36 -13.75
C LYS A 104 -5.47 10.46 -14.89
N CYS A 105 -4.55 9.77 -15.57
CA CYS A 105 -4.84 8.98 -16.77
C CYS A 105 -5.61 7.69 -16.51
N CYS A 106 -5.54 7.12 -15.31
CA CYS A 106 -6.18 5.84 -14.96
C CYS A 106 -6.53 5.72 -13.47
N HIS A 107 -6.45 6.81 -12.74
CA HIS A 107 -6.75 6.92 -11.31
C HIS A 107 -6.06 5.89 -10.41
N SER A 108 -4.89 5.38 -10.86
CA SER A 108 -3.99 4.58 -10.03
C SER A 108 -3.44 5.42 -8.89
N THR A 109 -3.49 4.91 -7.67
CA THR A 109 -2.76 5.50 -6.55
C THR A 109 -1.31 5.04 -6.62
N LEU A 110 -0.40 6.00 -6.78
CA LEU A 110 1.02 5.73 -6.99
C LEU A 110 1.82 5.70 -5.69
N LEU A 111 1.47 6.58 -4.75
CA LEU A 111 2.05 6.58 -3.41
C LEU A 111 1.15 7.32 -2.43
N ILE A 112 1.33 7.01 -1.16
CA ILE A 112 0.63 7.67 -0.05
C ILE A 112 1.68 8.18 0.92
N ASP A 113 1.60 9.49 1.19
CA ASP A 113 2.37 10.17 2.22
C ASP A 113 1.51 10.50 3.43
N HIS A 114 2.10 10.46 4.61
CA HIS A 114 1.41 10.78 5.85
C HIS A 114 2.41 11.39 6.86
N PRO A 115 2.02 12.37 7.68
CA PRO A 115 2.93 13.05 8.61
C PRO A 115 3.74 12.14 9.53
N SER A 116 3.24 10.95 9.86
CA SER A 116 3.94 10.01 10.75
C SER A 116 5.17 9.34 10.12
N TYR A 117 5.33 9.38 8.81
CA TYR A 117 6.47 8.79 8.09
C TYR A 117 6.98 9.65 6.92
N LYS A 118 6.47 10.89 6.81
CA LYS A 118 6.84 11.84 5.76
C LYS A 118 8.35 12.03 5.68
N GLY A 119 8.86 11.99 4.44
CA GLY A 119 10.28 12.18 4.16
C GLY A 119 11.17 10.97 4.44
N ILE A 120 10.64 9.94 5.11
CA ILE A 120 11.38 8.72 5.44
C ILE A 120 10.90 7.57 4.56
N GLN A 121 9.59 7.44 4.44
CA GLN A 121 8.93 6.34 3.74
C GLN A 121 7.69 6.84 3.02
N PHE A 122 7.19 6.04 2.10
CA PHE A 122 5.84 6.16 1.53
C PHE A 122 5.17 4.78 1.47
N LEU A 123 3.85 4.78 1.37
CA LEU A 123 3.05 3.56 1.28
C LEU A 123 2.60 3.36 -0.16
N LEU A 124 2.78 2.14 -0.68
CA LEU A 124 2.18 1.65 -1.92
C LEU A 124 1.15 0.57 -1.60
N PHE A 125 0.03 0.58 -2.31
CA PHE A 125 -0.93 -0.52 -2.31
C PHE A 125 -0.78 -1.39 -3.56
N GLU A 126 -0.71 -2.71 -3.38
CA GLU A 126 -0.45 -3.68 -4.44
C GLU A 126 -1.45 -3.62 -5.60
N ASN A 127 -2.72 -3.41 -5.30
CA ASN A 127 -3.76 -3.38 -6.32
C ASN A 127 -3.98 -2.00 -6.94
N ALA A 128 -3.29 -0.97 -6.45
CA ALA A 128 -3.50 0.41 -6.88
C ALA A 128 -2.57 0.86 -8.00
N CYS A 129 -1.43 0.19 -8.16
CA CYS A 129 -0.43 0.43 -9.20
C CYS A 129 0.31 -0.87 -9.53
N LYS A 130 1.12 -0.87 -10.58
CA LYS A 130 1.97 -2.00 -10.91
C LYS A 130 3.31 -1.83 -10.19
N ILE A 131 3.60 -2.73 -9.27
CA ILE A 131 4.84 -2.78 -8.53
C ILE A 131 5.62 -3.98 -9.08
N PRO A 132 6.85 -3.83 -9.55
CA PRO A 132 7.69 -4.96 -9.92
C PRO A 132 8.16 -5.62 -8.62
N TRP A 133 7.43 -6.61 -8.19
CA TRP A 133 7.96 -7.59 -7.26
C TRP A 133 9.04 -8.36 -8.01
N ASP A 134 10.10 -8.80 -7.34
CA ASP A 134 11.17 -9.56 -7.98
C ASP A 134 10.58 -10.79 -8.70
N ASN A 135 10.34 -10.61 -10.01
CA ASN A 135 9.75 -11.63 -10.88
C ASN A 135 10.76 -12.71 -11.30
N ASP A 136 11.99 -12.66 -10.79
CA ASP A 136 13.02 -13.66 -11.10
C ASP A 136 12.86 -14.97 -10.31
N LEU A 137 11.87 -15.04 -9.41
CA LEU A 137 11.48 -16.28 -8.77
C LEU A 137 10.21 -16.80 -9.46
N ASP A 138 10.35 -17.85 -10.24
CA ASP A 138 9.23 -18.62 -10.78
C ASP A 138 8.85 -19.75 -9.78
N PRO A 139 7.62 -19.72 -9.23
CA PRO A 139 6.50 -18.83 -9.57
C PRO A 139 6.60 -17.45 -8.88
N PRO A 140 5.90 -16.43 -9.38
CA PRO A 140 5.84 -15.10 -8.76
C PRO A 140 5.03 -15.17 -7.46
N THR A 141 5.59 -15.74 -6.44
CA THR A 141 4.92 -16.15 -5.21
C THR A 141 5.43 -15.40 -4.00
N VAL A 142 5.83 -14.17 -4.16
CA VAL A 142 5.97 -13.37 -2.96
C VAL A 142 5.09 -12.14 -3.07
N THR A 143 3.78 -12.37 -3.04
CA THR A 143 2.94 -11.49 -2.25
C THR A 143 3.65 -11.37 -0.92
N ARG A 144 4.26 -10.23 -0.64
CA ARG A 144 4.95 -10.06 0.64
C ARG A 144 3.90 -10.24 1.72
N LEU A 145 4.07 -11.29 2.51
CA LEU A 145 3.11 -11.60 3.57
C LEU A 145 2.96 -10.37 4.47
N PRO A 146 1.73 -9.94 4.76
CA PRO A 146 1.52 -8.81 5.65
C PRO A 146 2.06 -9.17 7.04
N SER A 147 2.92 -8.29 7.57
CA SER A 147 3.45 -8.45 8.92
C SER A 147 2.41 -8.16 9.99
N ASP A 148 1.38 -7.40 9.65
CA ASP A 148 0.27 -7.08 10.54
C ASP A 148 -1.00 -6.69 9.76
N ARG A 149 -2.14 -6.80 10.44
CA ARG A 149 -3.46 -6.34 9.99
C ARG A 149 -3.96 -5.30 10.99
N ILE A 150 -4.28 -4.10 10.54
CA ILE A 150 -4.55 -2.97 11.43
C ILE A 150 -5.89 -2.29 11.17
N PHE A 151 -6.39 -1.58 12.18
CA PHE A 151 -7.64 -0.82 12.14
C PHE A 151 -8.88 -1.70 11.95
N MET A 152 -8.89 -2.88 12.55
CA MET A 152 -9.97 -3.85 12.38
C MET A 152 -11.32 -3.38 12.92
N LYS A 153 -11.36 -2.41 13.83
CA LYS A 153 -12.62 -1.77 14.28
C LYS A 153 -13.33 -0.97 13.19
N ASP A 154 -12.63 -0.62 12.11
CA ASP A 154 -13.23 0.05 10.97
C ASP A 154 -13.84 -0.95 9.96
N TRP A 155 -13.63 -2.25 10.17
CA TRP A 155 -14.23 -3.30 9.36
C TRP A 155 -15.67 -3.56 9.80
N ASP A 156 -16.61 -3.37 8.89
CA ASP A 156 -18.05 -3.49 9.16
C ASP A 156 -18.75 -4.63 8.39
N GLY A 157 -17.98 -5.45 7.69
CA GLY A 157 -18.50 -6.54 6.85
C GLY A 157 -19.15 -6.10 5.53
N SER A 158 -19.42 -4.81 5.33
CA SER A 158 -20.00 -4.30 4.07
C SER A 158 -19.04 -4.40 2.88
N ARG A 159 -17.76 -4.66 3.17
CA ARG A 159 -16.66 -4.78 2.20
C ARG A 159 -16.52 -6.17 1.58
N GLY A 160 -17.42 -7.08 1.94
CA GLY A 160 -17.37 -8.50 1.56
C GLY A 160 -16.78 -9.38 2.66
N GLU A 161 -16.44 -10.61 2.30
CA GLU A 161 -15.79 -11.55 3.19
C GLU A 161 -14.37 -11.09 3.52
N LEU A 162 -14.00 -11.14 4.81
CA LEU A 162 -12.65 -10.81 5.24
C LEU A 162 -11.70 -11.94 4.82
N PRO A 163 -10.68 -11.66 4.00
CA PRO A 163 -9.71 -12.68 3.61
C PRO A 163 -8.99 -13.26 4.84
N GLU A 164 -8.61 -14.53 4.77
CA GLU A 164 -7.77 -15.14 5.77
C GLU A 164 -6.48 -14.33 5.95
N PHE A 165 -6.06 -14.14 7.20
CA PHE A 165 -4.80 -13.48 7.50
C PHE A 165 -3.68 -14.51 7.54
N ILE A 166 -2.75 -14.42 6.60
CA ILE A 166 -1.64 -15.36 6.46
C ILE A 166 -0.46 -15.01 7.38
N GLY A 167 -0.51 -13.84 8.04
CA GLY A 167 0.51 -13.39 9.00
C GLY A 167 0.34 -13.95 10.41
N ASP A 168 1.11 -13.41 11.34
CA ASP A 168 1.02 -13.76 12.76
C ASP A 168 -0.30 -13.27 13.37
N PRO A 169 -1.19 -14.15 13.87
CA PRO A 169 -2.48 -13.78 14.44
C PRO A 169 -2.38 -12.76 15.60
N GLU A 170 -1.29 -12.76 16.34
CA GLU A 170 -1.07 -11.82 17.45
C GLU A 170 -0.83 -10.38 16.95
N ARG A 171 -0.57 -10.21 15.67
CA ARG A 171 -0.38 -8.89 15.02
C ARG A 171 -1.64 -8.34 14.36
N VAL A 172 -2.78 -8.91 14.64
CA VAL A 172 -4.09 -8.34 14.28
C VAL A 172 -4.47 -7.26 15.30
N VAL A 173 -4.54 -6.00 14.86
CA VAL A 173 -4.71 -4.86 15.76
C VAL A 173 -6.14 -4.30 15.69
N GLU A 174 -6.86 -4.49 16.74
CA GLU A 174 -8.26 -4.11 16.96
C GLU A 174 -8.44 -2.61 17.31
N ARG A 175 -7.75 -1.70 16.63
CA ARG A 175 -7.98 -0.26 16.82
C ARG A 175 -8.80 0.33 15.69
N ALA A 176 -9.61 1.34 15.99
CA ALA A 176 -10.24 2.15 14.96
C ALA A 176 -9.24 3.09 14.32
N GLY A 177 -9.46 3.43 13.06
CA GLY A 177 -8.84 4.58 12.44
C GLY A 177 -9.25 5.88 13.16
N LEU A 178 -8.64 7.00 12.79
CA LEU A 178 -9.06 8.28 13.34
C LEU A 178 -10.50 8.56 12.92
N PRO A 179 -11.39 8.95 13.85
CA PRO A 179 -12.76 9.24 13.52
C PRO A 179 -12.86 10.36 12.47
N PHE A 180 -13.83 10.24 11.57
CA PHE A 180 -14.20 11.33 10.70
C PHE A 180 -14.73 12.47 11.56
N THR A 181 -13.91 13.47 11.79
CA THR A 181 -14.43 14.73 12.31
C THR A 181 -15.04 15.49 11.14
N HIS A 182 -16.34 15.27 10.89
CA HIS A 182 -17.10 16.25 10.17
C HIS A 182 -17.14 17.52 11.03
N LYS A 183 -16.31 18.49 10.73
CA LYS A 183 -16.63 19.84 11.14
C LYS A 183 -17.76 20.30 10.21
N THR A 184 -18.99 20.33 10.75
CA THR A 184 -20.10 21.08 10.20
C THR A 184 -19.71 22.54 10.07
#